data_33aa2a37fdfdb70f45216ee76c259ece
#
_entry.id   33aa2a37fdfdb70f45216ee76c259ece
#
_cell.length_a   1.000
_cell.length_b   1.000
_cell.length_c   1.000
_cell.angle_alpha   90.00
_cell.angle_beta   90.00
_cell.angle_gamma   90.00
#
_symmetry.space_group_name_H-M   'P 1'
#
loop_
_entity.id
_entity.type
_entity.pdbx_description
1 polymer ?
#
loop_
_entity_poly.entity_id
_entity_poly.type
_entity_poly.pdbx_seq_one_letter_code
_entity_poly.pdbx_strand_id
1 'polypeptide(L)'
;MTETVLNSGDTAWMLASTALVLLMTPGLAFFYGGMVRTKSVLNMMMMSFITIGIVSILWVIYGFELAFGYKADSPWYGNISFSGLGGMVNDFTNNGGIYPIPVLVFAAFQLMFAIITPALISGAIADRTKFFSWAVFVTIWTTIVYFPVAHWVFAFGNKVGDTVTGTGFLAGKGLEDFAGGTAVHINAGAAGLALAIILGKRVGWRKESMRPHSLPLVLLGSGLLWFGWFGFNAGSSLAANGIAGLAFINTQVATAGALIGWILVEKIRNGHATSLGAASGAVSGLVAITPACAFVAPWAAVVIGLFAGIFCALAVGLKYKFGFDDSLDVVAVHLVGGIWGSLAIGLFGTHAVNALGLDGLFYGGGTVLLGKQALGVGMVAVYSFVITLILGFVIEKTLGFRIEVNKEVEGIDLNEHAETAYEMSSSSRGGSF
;
A
#
# COMPACT_ATOMS: atom_id res chain seq x y z
N MET A 1 24.92 27.31 13.72
CA MET A 1 23.69 26.60 13.28
C MET A 1 23.24 27.32 12.02
N THR A 2 23.37 26.68 10.86
CA THR A 2 22.79 27.22 9.63
C THR A 2 21.28 27.18 9.80
N GLU A 3 20.61 28.33 9.73
CA GLU A 3 19.16 28.40 9.69
C GLU A 3 18.66 27.49 8.55
N THR A 4 17.74 26.58 8.85
CA THR A 4 17.09 25.76 7.81
C THR A 4 16.23 26.71 6.98
N VAL A 5 16.66 26.98 5.76
CA VAL A 5 15.94 27.87 4.85
C VAL A 5 14.92 27.03 4.08
N LEU A 6 13.67 27.52 4.03
CA LEU A 6 12.61 26.93 3.24
C LEU A 6 13.06 26.77 1.77
N ASN A 7 12.96 25.55 1.22
CA ASN A 7 13.15 25.30 -0.19
C ASN A 7 11.78 25.26 -0.91
N SER A 8 11.51 26.28 -1.72
CA SER A 8 10.23 26.39 -2.43
C SER A 8 10.07 25.31 -3.52
N GLY A 9 11.15 24.87 -4.15
CA GLY A 9 11.13 23.79 -5.15
C GLY A 9 10.77 22.45 -4.52
N ASP A 10 11.40 22.12 -3.38
CA ASP A 10 11.09 20.90 -2.62
C ASP A 10 9.66 20.94 -2.08
N THR A 11 9.23 22.09 -1.55
CA THR A 11 7.86 22.27 -1.05
C THR A 11 6.82 22.09 -2.16
N ALA A 12 7.04 22.69 -3.34
CA ALA A 12 6.15 22.56 -4.49
C ALA A 12 6.08 21.10 -4.98
N TRP A 13 7.24 20.42 -5.05
CA TRP A 13 7.30 19.00 -5.40
C TRP A 13 6.51 18.14 -4.41
N MET A 14 6.64 18.40 -3.11
CA MET A 14 5.95 17.65 -2.08
C MET A 14 4.44 17.87 -2.09
N LEU A 15 3.96 19.10 -2.34
CA LEU A 15 2.54 19.39 -2.51
C LEU A 15 1.95 18.67 -3.73
N ALA A 16 2.68 18.68 -4.87
CA ALA A 16 2.28 17.95 -6.07
C ALA A 16 2.28 16.44 -5.84
N SER A 17 3.32 15.90 -5.20
CA SER A 17 3.42 14.47 -4.85
C SER A 17 2.31 14.04 -3.91
N THR A 18 1.95 14.85 -2.92
CA THR A 18 0.81 14.60 -2.01
C THR A 18 -0.49 14.44 -2.78
N ALA A 19 -0.77 15.35 -3.74
CA ALA A 19 -1.97 15.27 -4.57
C ALA A 19 -1.95 14.03 -5.49
N LEU A 20 -0.78 13.67 -6.05
CA LEU A 20 -0.62 12.46 -6.84
C LEU A 20 -0.90 11.18 -6.02
N VAL A 21 -0.41 11.10 -4.78
CA VAL A 21 -0.68 9.94 -3.92
C VAL A 21 -2.14 9.90 -3.48
N LEU A 22 -2.80 11.05 -3.21
CA LEU A 22 -4.24 11.07 -2.93
C LEU A 22 -5.03 10.47 -4.09
N LEU A 23 -4.67 10.78 -5.35
CA LEU A 23 -5.31 10.24 -6.54
C LEU A 23 -5.28 8.71 -6.59
N MET A 24 -4.27 8.07 -5.94
CA MET A 24 -4.16 6.61 -5.95
C MET A 24 -5.30 5.92 -5.20
N THR A 25 -5.87 6.52 -4.17
CA THR A 25 -7.00 5.88 -3.45
C THR A 25 -8.27 5.83 -4.29
N PRO A 26 -8.74 6.89 -4.98
CA PRO A 26 -9.76 6.78 -6.02
C PRO A 26 -9.36 5.84 -7.17
N GLY A 27 -8.09 5.86 -7.60
CA GLY A 27 -7.57 4.93 -8.60
C GLY A 27 -7.73 3.46 -8.18
N LEU A 28 -7.43 3.16 -6.91
CA LEU A 28 -7.65 1.85 -6.31
C LEU A 28 -9.14 1.48 -6.27
N ALA A 29 -10.01 2.44 -5.95
CA ALA A 29 -11.45 2.22 -5.97
C ALA A 29 -11.94 1.79 -7.37
N PHE A 30 -11.43 2.40 -8.43
CA PHE A 30 -11.73 1.96 -9.82
C PHE A 30 -11.09 0.63 -10.16
N PHE A 31 -9.85 0.39 -9.77
CA PHE A 31 -9.15 -0.87 -10.02
C PHE A 31 -9.87 -2.05 -9.37
N TYR A 32 -10.15 -1.95 -8.08
CA TYR A 32 -10.88 -2.99 -7.34
C TYR A 32 -12.36 -3.04 -7.72
N GLY A 33 -13.00 -1.88 -7.87
CA GLY A 33 -14.38 -1.78 -8.30
C GLY A 33 -14.62 -2.47 -9.64
N GLY A 34 -13.69 -2.32 -10.61
CA GLY A 34 -13.77 -3.00 -11.90
C GLY A 34 -13.60 -4.53 -11.81
N MET A 35 -12.87 -5.02 -10.78
CA MET A 35 -12.57 -6.46 -10.61
C MET A 35 -13.67 -7.25 -9.90
N VAL A 36 -14.51 -6.61 -9.09
CA VAL A 36 -15.62 -7.29 -8.37
C VAL A 36 -16.81 -7.58 -9.29
N ARG A 37 -17.80 -8.31 -8.77
CA ARG A 37 -19.07 -8.54 -9.47
C ARG A 37 -19.92 -7.27 -9.50
N THR A 38 -20.77 -7.08 -10.52
CA THR A 38 -21.65 -5.90 -10.71
C THR A 38 -22.45 -5.48 -9.48
N LYS A 39 -22.80 -6.41 -8.64
CA LYS A 39 -23.63 -6.24 -7.45
C LYS A 39 -22.85 -5.89 -6.17
N SER A 40 -21.54 -5.60 -6.30
CA SER A 40 -20.64 -5.29 -5.20
C SER A 40 -19.69 -4.13 -5.53
N VAL A 41 -19.96 -3.40 -6.61
CA VAL A 41 -19.09 -2.33 -7.13
C VAL A 41 -19.03 -1.14 -6.18
N LEU A 42 -20.22 -0.66 -5.76
CA LEU A 42 -20.33 0.52 -4.92
C LEU A 42 -19.76 0.25 -3.53
N ASN A 43 -20.07 -0.90 -2.93
CA ASN A 43 -19.48 -1.28 -1.65
C ASN A 43 -17.95 -1.33 -1.72
N MET A 44 -17.39 -1.92 -2.79
CA MET A 44 -15.93 -1.97 -2.96
C MET A 44 -15.31 -0.58 -3.09
N MET A 45 -15.91 0.31 -3.87
CA MET A 45 -15.46 1.69 -4.03
C MET A 45 -15.59 2.47 -2.72
N MET A 46 -16.73 2.34 -2.02
CA MET A 46 -16.98 3.00 -0.74
C MET A 46 -16.03 2.53 0.35
N MET A 47 -15.60 1.27 0.35
CA MET A 47 -14.57 0.79 1.26
C MET A 47 -13.23 1.53 1.08
N SER A 48 -12.88 1.94 -0.12
CA SER A 48 -11.71 2.79 -0.37
C SER A 48 -11.95 4.25 0.02
N PHE A 49 -13.11 4.83 -0.33
CA PHE A 49 -13.41 6.23 -0.04
C PHE A 49 -13.55 6.51 1.46
N ILE A 50 -14.15 5.60 2.23
CA ILE A 50 -14.29 5.80 3.67
C ILE A 50 -12.94 5.84 4.40
N THR A 51 -11.90 5.17 3.87
CA THR A 51 -10.56 5.27 4.45
C THR A 51 -10.01 6.69 4.35
N ILE A 52 -10.31 7.43 3.26
CA ILE A 52 -9.92 8.84 3.13
C ILE A 52 -10.50 9.65 4.29
N GLY A 53 -11.82 9.52 4.53
CA GLY A 53 -12.49 10.27 5.58
C GLY A 53 -11.99 9.92 6.99
N ILE A 54 -12.04 8.64 7.33
CA ILE A 54 -11.67 8.16 8.68
C ILE A 54 -10.22 8.48 8.99
N VAL A 55 -9.30 8.07 8.12
CA VAL A 55 -7.86 8.17 8.40
C VAL A 55 -7.42 9.63 8.44
N SER A 56 -7.99 10.51 7.61
CA SER A 56 -7.67 11.95 7.65
C SER A 56 -8.01 12.57 9.00
N ILE A 57 -9.16 12.20 9.57
CA ILE A 57 -9.57 12.70 10.89
C ILE A 57 -8.66 12.15 11.98
N LEU A 58 -8.41 10.85 12.01
CA LEU A 58 -7.54 10.21 12.99
C LEU A 58 -6.12 10.78 12.93
N TRP A 59 -5.61 11.03 11.70
CA TRP A 59 -4.27 11.56 11.48
C TRP A 59 -4.07 12.93 12.09
N VAL A 60 -5.02 13.84 11.87
CA VAL A 60 -4.96 15.20 12.44
C VAL A 60 -5.10 15.18 13.97
N ILE A 61 -5.98 14.32 14.50
CA ILE A 61 -6.23 14.30 15.94
C ILE A 61 -5.02 13.76 16.72
N TYR A 62 -4.45 12.59 16.30
CA TYR A 62 -3.36 11.93 17.02
C TYR A 62 -2.44 11.08 16.15
N GLY A 63 -2.86 10.68 14.95
CA GLY A 63 -2.15 9.70 14.15
C GLY A 63 -0.78 10.15 13.70
N PHE A 64 -0.65 11.43 13.31
CA PHE A 64 0.64 12.01 12.95
C PHE A 64 1.62 11.95 14.13
N GLU A 65 1.19 12.34 15.31
CA GLU A 65 2.02 12.30 16.53
C GLU A 65 2.41 10.88 16.91
N LEU A 66 1.48 9.93 16.77
CA LEU A 66 1.74 8.52 17.09
C LEU A 66 2.74 7.89 16.11
N ALA A 67 2.74 8.30 14.84
CA ALA A 67 3.66 7.80 13.82
C ALA A 67 5.00 8.56 13.80
N PHE A 68 4.98 9.90 13.89
CA PHE A 68 6.12 10.76 13.64
C PHE A 68 6.46 11.73 14.77
N GLY A 69 5.63 11.83 15.81
CA GLY A 69 5.90 12.63 16.98
C GLY A 69 7.15 12.14 17.72
N TYR A 70 7.95 13.08 18.22
CA TYR A 70 9.17 12.76 18.94
C TYR A 70 8.88 12.20 20.33
N LYS A 71 9.42 11.02 20.61
CA LYS A 71 9.45 10.41 21.92
C LYS A 71 10.81 9.74 22.15
N ALA A 72 11.63 10.32 23.02
CA ALA A 72 13.04 9.96 23.19
C ALA A 72 13.27 8.45 23.47
N ASP A 73 12.40 7.83 24.26
CA ASP A 73 12.61 6.51 24.83
C ASP A 73 11.77 5.39 24.17
N SER A 74 11.11 5.68 23.06
CA SER A 74 10.25 4.71 22.40
C SER A 74 10.64 4.47 20.95
N PRO A 75 11.17 3.27 20.61
CA PRO A 75 11.34 2.85 19.23
C PRO A 75 10.05 2.25 18.63
N TRP A 76 8.98 2.10 19.41
CA TRP A 76 7.77 1.38 19.02
C TRP A 76 6.64 2.28 18.54
N TYR A 77 6.58 3.51 19.03
CA TYR A 77 5.58 4.51 18.65
C TYR A 77 6.07 5.90 19.04
N GLY A 78 5.57 6.91 18.33
CA GLY A 78 5.89 8.32 18.58
C GLY A 78 5.20 8.87 19.82
N ASN A 79 4.83 10.14 19.79
CA ASN A 79 4.16 10.79 20.91
C ASN A 79 2.66 10.44 20.95
N ILE A 80 2.13 10.16 22.14
CA ILE A 80 0.70 10.02 22.34
C ILE A 80 0.15 11.36 22.79
N SER A 81 -0.16 12.22 21.81
CA SER A 81 -0.73 13.54 22.06
C SER A 81 -1.85 13.86 21.05
N PHE A 82 -2.75 14.71 21.47
CA PHE A 82 -3.87 15.19 20.65
C PHE A 82 -3.57 16.63 20.20
N SER A 83 -2.50 16.82 19.42
CA SER A 83 -2.01 18.15 19.05
C SER A 83 -2.90 18.87 18.02
N GLY A 84 -3.65 18.10 17.23
CA GLY A 84 -4.45 18.64 16.13
C GLY A 84 -3.62 19.34 15.04
N LEU A 85 -2.29 19.14 15.03
CA LEU A 85 -1.32 19.79 14.14
C LEU A 85 -1.25 21.34 14.30
N GLY A 86 -1.95 21.92 15.28
CA GLY A 86 -2.17 23.37 15.38
C GLY A 86 -0.91 24.21 15.63
N GLY A 87 0.12 23.66 16.27
CA GLY A 87 1.39 24.35 16.52
C GLY A 87 2.39 24.29 15.36
N MET A 88 2.09 23.56 14.27
CA MET A 88 3.08 23.15 13.26
C MET A 88 3.07 24.02 11.98
N VAL A 89 2.23 25.05 11.91
CA VAL A 89 2.05 25.85 10.68
C VAL A 89 3.35 26.51 10.20
N ASN A 90 4.15 26.98 11.15
CA ASN A 90 5.42 27.67 10.87
C ASN A 90 6.66 26.80 11.16
N ASP A 91 6.46 25.51 11.47
CA ASP A 91 7.58 24.61 11.71
C ASP A 91 8.14 24.07 10.38
N PHE A 92 9.47 24.05 10.31
CA PHE A 92 10.23 23.52 9.17
C PHE A 92 11.01 22.26 9.51
N THR A 93 11.00 21.86 10.76
CA THR A 93 11.80 20.75 11.25
C THR A 93 10.93 19.70 11.88
N ASN A 94 10.81 18.58 11.19
CA ASN A 94 10.30 17.36 11.77
C ASN A 94 11.32 16.25 11.56
N ASN A 95 11.32 15.23 12.39
CA ASN A 95 12.25 14.12 12.30
C ASN A 95 13.74 14.52 12.33
N GLY A 96 14.09 15.49 13.17
CA GLY A 96 15.48 15.91 13.33
C GLY A 96 15.96 17.02 12.40
N GLY A 97 15.06 17.74 11.74
CA GLY A 97 15.41 18.91 10.93
C GLY A 97 16.15 18.58 9.63
N ILE A 98 15.97 17.38 9.10
CA ILE A 98 16.69 16.89 7.92
C ILE A 98 16.11 17.48 6.62
N TYR A 99 14.85 17.88 6.60
CA TYR A 99 14.13 18.27 5.38
C TYR A 99 13.73 19.77 5.43
N PRO A 100 14.16 20.59 4.45
CA PRO A 100 13.82 22.01 4.39
C PRO A 100 12.42 22.25 3.80
N ILE A 101 11.43 21.50 4.29
CA ILE A 101 10.02 21.62 3.92
C ILE A 101 9.15 21.83 5.16
N PRO A 102 8.00 22.53 5.04
CA PRO A 102 7.08 22.71 6.17
C PRO A 102 6.62 21.36 6.74
N VAL A 103 6.53 21.27 8.08
CA VAL A 103 6.04 20.05 8.76
C VAL A 103 4.65 19.66 8.30
N LEU A 104 3.76 20.61 8.05
CA LEU A 104 2.41 20.31 7.54
C LEU A 104 2.44 19.72 6.15
N VAL A 105 3.42 20.06 5.29
CA VAL A 105 3.59 19.41 3.96
C VAL A 105 4.07 17.98 4.12
N PHE A 106 5.01 17.73 5.03
CA PHE A 106 5.41 16.37 5.39
C PHE A 106 4.25 15.57 5.96
N ALA A 107 3.50 16.14 6.92
CA ALA A 107 2.33 15.50 7.53
C ALA A 107 1.25 15.16 6.48
N ALA A 108 0.97 16.08 5.54
CA ALA A 108 0.02 15.83 4.46
C ALA A 108 0.48 14.72 3.52
N PHE A 109 1.77 14.66 3.18
CA PHE A 109 2.34 13.59 2.36
C PHE A 109 2.22 12.24 3.04
N GLN A 110 2.62 12.12 4.29
CA GLN A 110 2.56 10.88 5.07
C GLN A 110 1.11 10.42 5.35
N LEU A 111 0.16 11.36 5.44
CA LEU A 111 -1.27 11.05 5.53
C LEU A 111 -1.74 10.20 4.34
N MET A 112 -1.27 10.48 3.14
CA MET A 112 -1.71 9.75 1.93
C MET A 112 -1.34 8.26 2.01
N PHE A 113 -0.21 7.93 2.61
CA PHE A 113 0.22 6.55 2.87
C PHE A 113 -0.63 5.89 3.96
N ALA A 114 -0.97 6.64 5.00
CA ALA A 114 -1.88 6.17 6.05
C ALA A 114 -3.27 5.84 5.52
N ILE A 115 -3.76 6.58 4.52
CA ILE A 115 -5.05 6.36 3.86
C ILE A 115 -5.01 5.11 2.98
N ILE A 116 -4.03 5.03 2.07
CA ILE A 116 -4.04 3.98 1.06
C ILE A 116 -3.74 2.59 1.65
N THR A 117 -2.94 2.50 2.69
CA THR A 117 -2.54 1.20 3.26
C THR A 117 -3.72 0.34 3.72
N PRO A 118 -4.66 0.82 4.55
CA PRO A 118 -5.86 0.04 4.87
C PRO A 118 -6.76 -0.16 3.65
N ALA A 119 -6.85 0.81 2.72
CA ALA A 119 -7.64 0.65 1.51
C ALA A 119 -7.20 -0.57 0.68
N LEU A 120 -5.90 -0.85 0.60
CA LEU A 120 -5.36 -2.04 -0.10
C LEU A 120 -5.91 -3.35 0.47
N ILE A 121 -6.11 -3.44 1.78
CA ILE A 121 -6.59 -4.66 2.46
C ILE A 121 -7.98 -5.06 1.95
N SER A 122 -8.81 -4.09 1.60
CA SER A 122 -10.21 -4.31 1.19
C SER A 122 -10.35 -5.27 0.02
N GLY A 123 -9.37 -5.28 -0.89
CA GLY A 123 -9.35 -6.20 -2.04
C GLY A 123 -9.36 -7.68 -1.65
N ALA A 124 -8.76 -8.05 -0.52
CA ALA A 124 -8.72 -9.45 -0.08
C ALA A 124 -10.09 -9.97 0.39
N ILE A 125 -10.98 -9.10 0.82
CA ILE A 125 -12.26 -9.41 1.43
C ILE A 125 -13.46 -8.91 0.62
N ALA A 126 -13.22 -8.49 -0.61
CA ALA A 126 -14.26 -8.05 -1.53
C ALA A 126 -15.39 -9.07 -1.69
N ASP A 127 -16.58 -8.60 -2.06
CA ASP A 127 -17.80 -9.38 -2.30
C ASP A 127 -18.41 -10.08 -1.06
N ARG A 128 -17.96 -9.80 0.18
CA ARG A 128 -18.51 -10.44 1.39
C ARG A 128 -18.42 -9.63 2.69
N THR A 129 -18.07 -8.37 2.61
CA THR A 129 -17.75 -7.54 3.77
C THR A 129 -18.87 -6.54 4.05
N LYS A 130 -19.31 -6.44 5.32
CA LYS A 130 -20.21 -5.38 5.80
C LYS A 130 -19.47 -4.05 5.85
N PHE A 131 -20.07 -3.00 5.32
CA PHE A 131 -19.47 -1.68 5.22
C PHE A 131 -19.17 -1.05 6.60
N PHE A 132 -20.10 -1.11 7.54
CA PHE A 132 -19.89 -0.56 8.88
C PHE A 132 -18.75 -1.26 9.62
N SER A 133 -18.70 -2.59 9.56
CA SER A 133 -17.62 -3.37 10.18
C SER A 133 -16.26 -3.06 9.57
N TRP A 134 -16.21 -2.78 8.27
CA TRP A 134 -15.01 -2.28 7.59
C TRP A 134 -14.57 -0.91 8.14
N ALA A 135 -15.48 0.03 8.31
CA ALA A 135 -15.18 1.36 8.87
C ALA A 135 -14.59 1.26 10.29
N VAL A 136 -15.17 0.40 11.14
CA VAL A 136 -14.64 0.11 12.49
C VAL A 136 -13.25 -0.53 12.40
N PHE A 137 -13.06 -1.50 11.51
CA PHE A 137 -11.77 -2.13 11.27
C PHE A 137 -10.71 -1.12 10.88
N VAL A 138 -10.97 -0.26 9.90
CA VAL A 138 -10.04 0.79 9.45
C VAL A 138 -9.62 1.69 10.61
N THR A 139 -10.58 2.13 11.43
CA THR A 139 -10.31 3.00 12.58
C THR A 139 -9.33 2.37 13.55
N ILE A 140 -9.58 1.12 13.95
CA ILE A 140 -8.78 0.44 14.96
C ILE A 140 -7.44 -0.03 14.34
N TRP A 141 -7.47 -0.65 13.15
CA TRP A 141 -6.30 -1.21 12.51
C TRP A 141 -5.26 -0.12 12.17
N THR A 142 -5.70 1.01 11.65
CA THR A 142 -4.79 2.13 11.35
C THR A 142 -4.10 2.61 12.62
N THR A 143 -4.84 2.70 13.72
CA THR A 143 -4.32 3.15 15.02
C THR A 143 -3.30 2.18 15.62
N ILE A 144 -3.61 0.88 15.65
CA ILE A 144 -2.77 -0.10 16.37
C ILE A 144 -1.77 -0.84 15.47
N VAL A 145 -1.94 -0.80 14.14
CA VAL A 145 -1.02 -1.45 13.21
C VAL A 145 -0.28 -0.43 12.36
N TYR A 146 -0.99 0.38 11.59
CA TYR A 146 -0.32 1.24 10.62
C TYR A 146 0.56 2.31 11.27
N PHE A 147 0.04 3.10 12.21
CA PHE A 147 0.81 4.18 12.83
C PHE A 147 2.08 3.67 13.54
N PRO A 148 2.02 2.60 14.36
CA PRO A 148 3.24 2.01 14.92
C PRO A 148 4.22 1.50 13.86
N VAL A 149 3.75 0.79 12.82
CA VAL A 149 4.63 0.29 11.76
C VAL A 149 5.26 1.43 10.96
N ALA A 150 4.52 2.50 10.68
CA ALA A 150 5.07 3.70 10.05
C ALA A 150 6.17 4.33 10.91
N HIS A 151 5.98 4.38 12.24
CA HIS A 151 7.01 4.80 13.17
C HIS A 151 8.25 3.89 13.10
N TRP A 152 8.06 2.58 13.13
CA TRP A 152 9.18 1.62 13.09
C TRP A 152 10.07 1.81 11.87
N VAL A 153 9.48 2.12 10.73
CA VAL A 153 10.16 2.15 9.43
C VAL A 153 10.66 3.54 9.08
N PHE A 154 9.88 4.60 9.35
CA PHE A 154 10.09 5.93 8.81
C PHE A 154 10.46 7.00 9.86
N ALA A 155 10.45 6.68 11.15
CA ALA A 155 10.95 7.62 12.15
C ALA A 155 12.48 7.50 12.26
N PHE A 156 13.19 8.50 11.73
CA PHE A 156 14.66 8.52 11.73
C PHE A 156 15.27 9.19 12.97
N GLY A 157 14.42 9.67 13.89
CA GLY A 157 14.82 10.26 15.16
C GLY A 157 15.31 11.69 15.07
N ASN A 158 15.54 12.30 16.23
CA ASN A 158 16.10 13.65 16.37
C ASN A 158 17.60 13.58 16.69
N LYS A 159 18.40 14.34 15.94
CA LYS A 159 19.83 14.47 16.19
C LYS A 159 20.07 15.71 17.08
N VAL A 160 20.61 15.47 18.29
CA VAL A 160 21.07 16.51 19.19
C VAL A 160 22.56 16.31 19.45
N GLY A 161 23.41 17.15 18.88
CA GLY A 161 24.85 16.92 18.85
C GLY A 161 25.17 15.62 18.07
N ASP A 162 25.87 14.68 18.69
CA ASP A 162 26.19 13.37 18.10
C ASP A 162 25.19 12.27 18.47
N THR A 163 24.19 12.58 19.29
CA THR A 163 23.19 11.62 19.76
C THR A 163 21.93 11.70 18.92
N VAL A 164 21.45 10.54 18.43
CA VAL A 164 20.15 10.40 17.77
C VAL A 164 19.22 9.64 18.70
N THR A 165 18.05 10.22 18.99
CA THR A 165 17.04 9.64 19.88
C THR A 165 15.67 9.62 19.20
N GLY A 166 14.77 8.74 19.66
CA GLY A 166 13.43 8.61 19.08
C GLY A 166 13.41 7.94 17.70
N THR A 167 14.44 7.15 17.36
CA THR A 167 14.48 6.39 16.11
C THR A 167 13.58 5.17 16.19
N GLY A 168 12.76 4.97 15.15
CA GLY A 168 11.89 3.81 15.02
C GLY A 168 12.65 2.48 15.04
N PHE A 169 12.00 1.43 15.51
CA PHE A 169 12.63 0.13 15.76
C PHE A 169 13.38 -0.43 14.54
N LEU A 170 12.75 -0.45 13.36
CA LEU A 170 13.34 -1.01 12.15
C LEU A 170 14.33 -0.05 11.47
N ALA A 171 14.03 1.25 11.50
CA ALA A 171 14.98 2.28 11.07
C ALA A 171 16.28 2.21 11.87
N GLY A 172 16.18 2.06 13.19
CA GLY A 172 17.36 1.88 14.09
C GLY A 172 18.12 0.58 13.85
N LYS A 173 17.51 -0.45 13.23
CA LYS A 173 18.19 -1.68 12.80
C LYS A 173 18.81 -1.55 11.40
N GLY A 174 18.59 -0.42 10.72
CA GLY A 174 19.10 -0.16 9.38
C GLY A 174 18.33 -0.89 8.28
N LEU A 175 17.02 -1.05 8.46
CA LEU A 175 16.11 -1.42 7.38
C LEU A 175 16.11 -0.30 6.34
N GLU A 176 16.25 -0.66 5.08
CA GLU A 176 16.04 0.23 3.94
C GLU A 176 14.66 -0.02 3.34
N ASP A 177 13.79 0.97 3.45
CA ASP A 177 12.46 0.99 2.82
C ASP A 177 12.15 2.43 2.40
N PHE A 178 12.34 2.72 1.10
CA PHE A 178 12.31 4.11 0.64
C PHE A 178 10.90 4.71 0.69
N ALA A 179 9.90 3.93 0.29
CA ALA A 179 8.55 4.45 0.14
C ALA A 179 7.44 3.52 0.69
N GLY A 180 7.76 2.38 1.34
CA GLY A 180 6.75 1.58 2.03
C GLY A 180 6.56 0.15 1.53
N GLY A 181 7.62 -0.49 1.05
CA GLY A 181 7.56 -1.92 0.72
C GLY A 181 7.14 -2.78 1.92
N THR A 182 7.71 -2.49 3.10
CA THR A 182 7.32 -3.12 4.36
C THR A 182 6.13 -2.41 5.00
N ALA A 183 6.21 -1.09 5.19
CA ALA A 183 5.22 -0.32 5.96
C ALA A 183 3.84 -0.28 5.29
N VAL A 184 3.76 -0.34 3.97
CA VAL A 184 2.50 -0.31 3.20
C VAL A 184 2.16 -1.70 2.66
N HIS A 185 3.01 -2.26 1.78
CA HIS A 185 2.62 -3.43 0.98
C HIS A 185 2.65 -4.74 1.74
N ILE A 186 3.74 -5.06 2.45
CA ILE A 186 3.79 -6.26 3.29
C ILE A 186 2.75 -6.16 4.41
N ASN A 187 2.61 -4.99 5.01
CA ASN A 187 1.65 -4.71 6.06
C ASN A 187 0.20 -4.97 5.56
N ALA A 188 -0.20 -4.36 4.45
CA ALA A 188 -1.53 -4.56 3.87
C ALA A 188 -1.74 -6.00 3.37
N GLY A 189 -0.73 -6.60 2.75
CA GLY A 189 -0.83 -7.96 2.21
C GLY A 189 -0.97 -9.03 3.30
N ALA A 190 -0.24 -8.88 4.41
CA ALA A 190 -0.35 -9.76 5.58
C ALA A 190 -1.71 -9.59 6.30
N ALA A 191 -2.19 -8.37 6.44
CA ALA A 191 -3.52 -8.07 6.95
C ALA A 191 -4.62 -8.66 6.05
N GLY A 192 -4.47 -8.52 4.74
CA GLY A 192 -5.39 -9.10 3.75
C GLY A 192 -5.50 -10.62 3.88
N LEU A 193 -4.36 -11.31 4.06
CA LEU A 193 -4.35 -12.75 4.31
C LEU A 193 -5.10 -13.12 5.59
N ALA A 194 -4.86 -12.40 6.69
CA ALA A 194 -5.54 -12.63 7.97
C ALA A 194 -7.06 -12.48 7.83
N LEU A 195 -7.53 -11.41 7.21
CA LEU A 195 -8.97 -11.19 6.99
C LEU A 195 -9.59 -12.19 6.00
N ALA A 196 -8.86 -12.58 4.96
CA ALA A 196 -9.34 -13.62 4.03
C ALA A 196 -9.59 -14.95 4.74
N ILE A 197 -8.78 -15.28 5.76
CA ILE A 197 -8.97 -16.45 6.62
C ILE A 197 -10.20 -16.28 7.54
N ILE A 198 -10.34 -15.12 8.19
CA ILE A 198 -11.45 -14.86 9.14
C ILE A 198 -12.81 -14.84 8.43
N LEU A 199 -12.93 -14.12 7.32
CA LEU A 199 -14.19 -14.01 6.59
C LEU A 199 -14.54 -15.28 5.79
N GLY A 200 -13.56 -16.14 5.56
CA GLY A 200 -13.76 -17.37 4.83
C GLY A 200 -14.04 -17.17 3.34
N LYS A 201 -14.59 -18.17 2.69
CA LYS A 201 -14.78 -18.22 1.23
C LYS A 201 -16.08 -17.55 0.81
N ARG A 202 -16.05 -16.82 -0.32
CA ARG A 202 -17.27 -16.29 -0.96
C ARG A 202 -18.20 -17.41 -1.39
N VAL A 203 -19.48 -17.14 -1.44
CA VAL A 203 -20.47 -18.05 -2.03
C VAL A 203 -20.11 -18.33 -3.49
N GLY A 204 -20.08 -19.60 -3.85
CA GLY A 204 -19.69 -20.01 -5.21
C GLY A 204 -18.17 -20.06 -5.47
N TRP A 205 -17.31 -19.76 -4.49
CA TRP A 205 -15.86 -19.81 -4.67
C TRP A 205 -15.40 -21.17 -5.23
N ARG A 206 -14.61 -21.16 -6.32
CA ARG A 206 -14.16 -22.31 -7.12
C ARG A 206 -15.29 -23.11 -7.85
N LYS A 207 -16.53 -22.72 -7.69
CA LYS A 207 -17.68 -23.39 -8.36
C LYS A 207 -18.29 -22.49 -9.44
N GLU A 208 -18.22 -21.17 -9.24
CA GLU A 208 -18.75 -20.16 -10.14
C GLU A 208 -17.64 -19.27 -10.69
N SER A 209 -17.87 -18.69 -11.85
CA SER A 209 -16.95 -17.72 -12.43
C SER A 209 -17.08 -16.37 -11.72
N MET A 210 -16.00 -15.91 -11.10
CA MET A 210 -15.93 -14.61 -10.42
C MET A 210 -15.09 -13.61 -11.25
N ARG A 211 -15.50 -13.44 -12.53
CA ARG A 211 -14.78 -12.56 -13.47
C ARG A 211 -14.99 -11.09 -13.14
N PRO A 212 -13.99 -10.23 -13.41
CA PRO A 212 -14.16 -8.78 -13.39
C PRO A 212 -15.37 -8.36 -14.24
N HIS A 213 -16.21 -7.49 -13.68
CA HIS A 213 -17.36 -6.99 -14.44
C HIS A 213 -16.97 -5.92 -15.47
N SER A 214 -15.87 -5.18 -15.25
CA SER A 214 -15.43 -4.09 -16.12
C SER A 214 -13.91 -4.01 -16.22
N LEU A 215 -13.34 -4.66 -17.23
CA LEU A 215 -11.91 -4.54 -17.54
C LEU A 215 -11.47 -3.10 -17.91
N PRO A 216 -12.29 -2.27 -18.61
CA PRO A 216 -11.94 -0.87 -18.81
C PRO A 216 -11.74 -0.09 -17.51
N LEU A 217 -12.58 -0.32 -16.47
CA LEU A 217 -12.38 0.30 -15.15
C LEU A 217 -11.11 -0.20 -14.45
N VAL A 218 -10.80 -1.49 -14.60
CA VAL A 218 -9.54 -2.07 -14.09
C VAL A 218 -8.32 -1.39 -14.70
N LEU A 219 -8.31 -1.23 -16.04
CA LEU A 219 -7.22 -0.56 -16.75
C LEU A 219 -7.12 0.93 -16.38
N LEU A 220 -8.25 1.63 -16.29
CA LEU A 220 -8.30 3.03 -15.84
C LEU A 220 -7.72 3.15 -14.43
N GLY A 221 -8.18 2.33 -13.48
CA GLY A 221 -7.69 2.32 -12.11
C GLY A 221 -6.20 2.02 -12.02
N SER A 222 -5.72 1.03 -12.79
CA SER A 222 -4.29 0.72 -12.89
C SER A 222 -3.47 1.89 -13.42
N GLY A 223 -3.97 2.60 -14.44
CA GLY A 223 -3.34 3.80 -14.99
C GLY A 223 -3.27 4.95 -13.99
N LEU A 224 -4.34 5.19 -13.22
CA LEU A 224 -4.36 6.21 -12.17
C LEU A 224 -3.40 5.84 -11.02
N LEU A 225 -3.33 4.56 -10.63
CA LEU A 225 -2.36 4.06 -9.66
C LEU A 225 -0.93 4.29 -10.15
N TRP A 226 -0.63 3.94 -11.41
CA TRP A 226 0.70 4.13 -12.00
C TRP A 226 1.10 5.60 -12.01
N PHE A 227 0.20 6.47 -12.45
CA PHE A 227 0.45 7.91 -12.49
C PHE A 227 0.71 8.49 -11.07
N GLY A 228 -0.13 8.13 -10.10
CA GLY A 228 0.03 8.55 -8.71
C GLY A 228 1.31 8.02 -8.05
N TRP A 229 1.81 6.86 -8.52
CA TRP A 229 2.99 6.22 -7.96
C TRP A 229 4.30 6.97 -8.21
N PHE A 230 4.34 7.84 -9.19
CA PHE A 230 5.46 8.78 -9.34
C PHE A 230 5.56 9.73 -8.14
N GLY A 231 4.42 10.23 -7.63
CA GLY A 231 4.39 10.98 -6.38
C GLY A 231 4.71 10.09 -5.17
N PHE A 232 4.19 8.87 -5.15
CA PHE A 232 4.42 7.91 -4.07
C PHE A 232 5.92 7.62 -3.87
N ASN A 233 6.62 7.23 -4.93
CA ASN A 233 8.03 6.84 -4.89
C ASN A 233 8.96 8.05 -4.96
N ALA A 234 8.86 8.88 -5.99
CA ALA A 234 9.77 10.01 -6.13
C ALA A 234 9.50 11.14 -5.13
N GLY A 235 8.26 11.29 -4.65
CA GLY A 235 7.93 12.17 -3.53
C GLY A 235 8.57 11.73 -2.21
N SER A 236 8.83 10.44 -2.00
CA SER A 236 9.49 9.92 -0.80
C SER A 236 10.97 10.37 -0.66
N SER A 237 11.53 11.01 -1.68
CA SER A 237 12.81 11.73 -1.54
C SER A 237 12.71 12.97 -0.65
N LEU A 238 11.49 13.47 -0.39
CA LEU A 238 11.18 14.71 0.34
C LEU A 238 11.86 15.95 -0.22
N ALA A 239 12.35 15.88 -1.47
CA ALA A 239 13.05 16.93 -2.18
C ALA A 239 12.98 16.72 -3.70
N ALA A 240 13.07 17.81 -4.47
CA ALA A 240 13.18 17.79 -5.93
C ALA A 240 14.65 17.69 -6.35
N ASN A 241 15.23 16.50 -6.22
CA ASN A 241 16.66 16.24 -6.40
C ASN A 241 16.94 15.03 -7.29
N GLY A 242 18.24 14.67 -7.42
CA GLY A 242 18.66 13.50 -8.21
C GLY A 242 18.07 12.17 -7.71
N ILE A 243 17.82 12.03 -6.40
CA ILE A 243 17.19 10.84 -5.82
C ILE A 243 15.72 10.74 -6.25
N ALA A 244 15.00 11.86 -6.30
CA ALA A 244 13.64 11.89 -6.86
C ALA A 244 13.64 11.45 -8.33
N GLY A 245 14.62 11.94 -9.15
CA GLY A 245 14.80 11.52 -10.55
C GLY A 245 15.10 10.03 -10.68
N LEU A 246 15.95 9.48 -9.82
CA LEU A 246 16.26 8.05 -9.78
C LEU A 246 15.00 7.22 -9.42
N ALA A 247 14.30 7.60 -8.37
CA ALA A 247 13.07 6.91 -7.95
C ALA A 247 12.00 6.96 -9.05
N PHE A 248 11.90 8.08 -9.77
CA PHE A 248 10.94 8.26 -10.86
C PHE A 248 11.23 7.29 -12.02
N ILE A 249 12.47 7.24 -12.53
CA ILE A 249 12.82 6.34 -13.64
C ILE A 249 12.73 4.87 -13.20
N ASN A 250 13.18 4.52 -11.99
CA ASN A 250 13.11 3.16 -11.47
C ASN A 250 11.67 2.68 -11.34
N THR A 251 10.75 3.55 -10.91
CA THR A 251 9.32 3.26 -10.86
C THR A 251 8.78 2.93 -12.26
N GLN A 252 9.11 3.73 -13.26
CA GLN A 252 8.67 3.50 -14.65
C GLN A 252 9.18 2.17 -15.20
N VAL A 253 10.48 1.92 -15.11
CA VAL A 253 11.08 0.77 -15.79
C VAL A 253 10.78 -0.55 -15.09
N ALA A 254 10.66 -0.56 -13.75
CA ALA A 254 10.26 -1.75 -13.02
C ALA A 254 8.79 -2.11 -13.31
N THR A 255 7.92 -1.12 -13.40
CA THR A 255 6.51 -1.34 -13.77
C THR A 255 6.38 -1.95 -15.17
N ALA A 256 7.12 -1.41 -16.15
CA ALA A 256 7.16 -1.97 -17.49
C ALA A 256 7.71 -3.41 -17.51
N GLY A 257 8.78 -3.69 -16.76
CA GLY A 257 9.34 -5.02 -16.59
C GLY A 257 8.33 -6.02 -16.02
N ALA A 258 7.59 -5.62 -14.98
CA ALA A 258 6.61 -6.49 -14.32
C ALA A 258 5.38 -6.77 -15.18
N LEU A 259 4.89 -5.77 -15.92
CA LEU A 259 3.84 -5.96 -16.91
C LEU A 259 4.25 -7.05 -17.92
N ILE A 260 5.46 -6.96 -18.47
CA ILE A 260 5.99 -7.95 -19.41
C ILE A 260 6.13 -9.31 -18.70
N GLY A 261 6.70 -9.37 -17.50
CA GLY A 261 6.88 -10.60 -16.73
C GLY A 261 5.58 -11.34 -16.46
N TRP A 262 4.52 -10.62 -16.08
CA TRP A 262 3.21 -11.20 -15.81
C TRP A 262 2.56 -11.79 -17.07
N ILE A 263 2.46 -10.98 -18.14
CA ILE A 263 1.85 -11.47 -19.40
C ILE A 263 2.63 -12.59 -20.06
N LEU A 264 3.95 -12.65 -19.84
CA LEU A 264 4.77 -13.78 -20.28
C LEU A 264 4.36 -15.08 -19.57
N VAL A 265 4.17 -15.03 -18.25
CA VAL A 265 3.67 -16.19 -17.46
C VAL A 265 2.29 -16.62 -17.96
N GLU A 266 1.38 -15.67 -18.17
CA GLU A 266 0.04 -15.98 -18.71
C GLU A 266 0.12 -16.62 -20.09
N LYS A 267 0.94 -16.06 -20.99
CA LYS A 267 1.11 -16.58 -22.34
C LYS A 267 1.64 -18.01 -22.34
N ILE A 268 2.62 -18.31 -21.47
CA ILE A 268 3.21 -19.65 -21.36
C ILE A 268 2.22 -20.64 -20.74
N ARG A 269 1.49 -20.26 -19.69
CA ARG A 269 0.60 -21.17 -18.94
C ARG A 269 -0.78 -21.32 -19.55
N ASN A 270 -1.33 -20.22 -20.07
CA ASN A 270 -2.73 -20.15 -20.48
C ASN A 270 -2.91 -19.91 -21.99
N GLY A 271 -1.82 -19.69 -22.71
CA GLY A 271 -1.83 -19.44 -24.17
C GLY A 271 -2.21 -18.00 -24.55
N HIS A 272 -2.62 -17.15 -23.62
CA HIS A 272 -3.09 -15.79 -23.89
C HIS A 272 -2.50 -14.79 -22.91
N ALA A 273 -2.21 -13.57 -23.39
CA ALA A 273 -1.97 -12.40 -22.57
C ALA A 273 -3.30 -11.69 -22.32
N THR A 274 -3.58 -11.29 -21.08
CA THR A 274 -4.87 -10.66 -20.75
C THR A 274 -4.67 -9.19 -20.32
N SER A 275 -5.71 -8.36 -20.50
CA SER A 275 -5.72 -6.98 -20.01
C SER A 275 -5.72 -6.92 -18.47
N LEU A 276 -6.35 -7.91 -17.81
CA LEU A 276 -6.28 -8.06 -16.36
C LEU A 276 -4.85 -8.34 -15.91
N GLY A 277 -4.16 -9.29 -16.59
CA GLY A 277 -2.76 -9.60 -16.30
C GLY A 277 -1.82 -8.43 -16.54
N ALA A 278 -2.05 -7.64 -17.60
CA ALA A 278 -1.29 -6.43 -17.84
C ALA A 278 -1.44 -5.40 -16.68
N ALA A 279 -2.67 -5.17 -16.22
CA ALA A 279 -2.97 -4.27 -15.11
C ALA A 279 -2.39 -4.77 -13.78
N SER A 280 -2.56 -6.06 -13.46
CA SER A 280 -2.02 -6.68 -12.24
C SER A 280 -0.50 -6.73 -12.26
N GLY A 281 0.11 -7.00 -13.42
CA GLY A 281 1.56 -6.98 -13.61
C GLY A 281 2.14 -5.59 -13.39
N ALA A 282 1.49 -4.54 -13.93
CA ALA A 282 1.90 -3.17 -13.68
C ALA A 282 1.89 -2.83 -12.18
N VAL A 283 0.79 -3.13 -11.47
CA VAL A 283 0.68 -2.89 -10.02
C VAL A 283 1.73 -3.70 -9.25
N SER A 284 2.02 -4.96 -9.64
CA SER A 284 3.06 -5.78 -9.01
C SER A 284 4.46 -5.15 -9.12
N GLY A 285 4.78 -4.53 -10.27
CA GLY A 285 6.04 -3.82 -10.47
C GLY A 285 6.14 -2.57 -9.62
N LEU A 286 5.06 -1.80 -9.54
CA LEU A 286 4.95 -0.62 -8.68
C LEU A 286 5.18 -1.00 -7.21
N VAL A 287 4.54 -2.06 -6.75
CA VAL A 287 4.71 -2.60 -5.38
C VAL A 287 6.16 -3.00 -5.11
N ALA A 288 6.74 -3.82 -5.98
CA ALA A 288 8.06 -4.39 -5.74
C ALA A 288 9.19 -3.35 -5.82
N ILE A 289 9.06 -2.33 -6.66
CA ILE A 289 10.08 -1.28 -6.74
C ILE A 289 9.97 -0.25 -5.60
N THR A 290 8.81 -0.15 -4.95
CA THR A 290 8.55 0.85 -3.91
C THR A 290 9.62 0.91 -2.82
N PRO A 291 10.06 -0.18 -2.19
CA PRO A 291 11.13 -0.10 -1.18
C PRO A 291 12.50 0.22 -1.79
N ALA A 292 12.74 -0.17 -3.04
CA ALA A 292 14.05 -0.19 -3.69
C ALA A 292 14.31 0.99 -4.63
N CYS A 293 13.28 1.79 -4.97
CA CYS A 293 13.33 2.73 -6.09
C CYS A 293 14.46 3.77 -6.01
N ALA A 294 14.96 4.08 -4.81
CA ALA A 294 16.06 5.02 -4.61
C ALA A 294 17.38 4.35 -4.16
N PHE A 295 17.42 3.03 -4.08
CA PHE A 295 18.60 2.29 -3.60
C PHE A 295 19.25 1.41 -4.67
N VAL A 296 18.64 1.27 -5.85
CA VAL A 296 19.12 0.40 -6.92
C VAL A 296 19.34 1.16 -8.22
N ALA A 297 20.29 0.68 -9.03
CA ALA A 297 20.52 1.22 -10.37
C ALA A 297 19.35 0.90 -11.32
N PRO A 298 19.07 1.70 -12.36
CA PRO A 298 17.92 1.51 -13.25
C PRO A 298 17.84 0.14 -13.93
N TRP A 299 18.98 -0.46 -14.30
CA TRP A 299 18.98 -1.82 -14.85
C TRP A 299 18.49 -2.87 -13.85
N ALA A 300 18.85 -2.71 -12.57
CA ALA A 300 18.39 -3.60 -11.51
C ALA A 300 16.88 -3.41 -11.26
N ALA A 301 16.35 -2.19 -11.39
CA ALA A 301 14.92 -1.93 -11.33
C ALA A 301 14.13 -2.69 -12.42
N VAL A 302 14.67 -2.80 -13.64
CA VAL A 302 14.07 -3.64 -14.70
C VAL A 302 14.02 -5.11 -14.27
N VAL A 303 15.11 -5.63 -13.71
CA VAL A 303 15.20 -7.02 -13.22
C VAL A 303 14.22 -7.26 -12.08
N ILE A 304 14.20 -6.35 -11.08
CA ILE A 304 13.27 -6.44 -9.94
C ILE A 304 11.82 -6.46 -10.44
N GLY A 305 11.48 -5.58 -11.38
CA GLY A 305 10.15 -5.55 -11.98
C GLY A 305 9.80 -6.83 -12.72
N LEU A 306 10.66 -7.30 -13.63
CA LEU A 306 10.42 -8.52 -14.39
C LEU A 306 10.11 -9.72 -13.47
N PHE A 307 10.93 -9.92 -12.47
CA PHE A 307 10.70 -11.00 -11.49
C PHE A 307 9.49 -10.76 -10.60
N ALA A 308 9.15 -9.51 -10.26
CA ALA A 308 7.91 -9.21 -9.56
C ALA A 308 6.68 -9.66 -10.34
N GLY A 309 6.62 -9.35 -11.64
CA GLY A 309 5.55 -9.81 -12.51
C GLY A 309 5.45 -11.33 -12.56
N ILE A 310 6.57 -12.03 -12.68
CA ILE A 310 6.63 -13.49 -12.69
C ILE A 310 6.15 -14.07 -11.35
N PHE A 311 6.73 -13.62 -10.23
CA PHE A 311 6.43 -14.19 -8.91
C PHE A 311 4.99 -13.92 -8.49
N CYS A 312 4.47 -12.71 -8.71
CA CYS A 312 3.10 -12.38 -8.36
C CYS A 312 2.09 -13.16 -9.23
N ALA A 313 2.33 -13.29 -10.54
CA ALA A 313 1.48 -14.09 -11.41
C ALA A 313 1.43 -15.58 -10.98
N LEU A 314 2.56 -16.14 -10.54
CA LEU A 314 2.61 -17.49 -10.00
C LEU A 314 1.92 -17.58 -8.62
N ALA A 315 2.09 -16.56 -7.79
CA ALA A 315 1.56 -16.51 -6.42
C ALA A 315 0.03 -16.42 -6.38
N VAL A 316 -0.64 -15.92 -7.42
CA VAL A 316 -2.12 -15.97 -7.54
C VAL A 316 -2.65 -17.40 -7.34
N GLY A 317 -1.90 -18.42 -7.73
CA GLY A 317 -2.25 -19.82 -7.50
C GLY A 317 -2.25 -20.27 -6.04
N LEU A 318 -1.57 -19.54 -5.13
CA LEU A 318 -1.42 -19.95 -3.73
C LEU A 318 -2.77 -20.02 -3.01
N LYS A 319 -3.69 -19.10 -3.30
CA LYS A 319 -5.04 -19.11 -2.70
C LYS A 319 -5.79 -20.43 -3.00
N TYR A 320 -5.63 -20.99 -4.18
CA TYR A 320 -6.24 -22.28 -4.54
C TYR A 320 -5.52 -23.46 -3.88
N LYS A 321 -4.19 -23.39 -3.75
CA LYS A 321 -3.38 -24.44 -3.12
C LYS A 321 -3.63 -24.52 -1.63
N PHE A 322 -3.67 -23.41 -0.95
CA PHE A 322 -3.85 -23.33 0.51
C PHE A 322 -5.30 -23.14 0.97
N GLY A 323 -6.22 -22.89 0.04
CA GLY A 323 -7.65 -22.91 0.31
C GLY A 323 -8.19 -21.66 1.02
N PHE A 324 -7.55 -20.50 0.88
CA PHE A 324 -8.06 -19.19 1.32
C PHE A 324 -8.60 -18.39 0.14
N ASP A 325 -9.65 -17.58 0.35
CA ASP A 325 -10.26 -16.76 -0.69
C ASP A 325 -9.80 -15.31 -0.58
N ASP A 326 -8.62 -15.03 -1.15
CA ASP A 326 -8.16 -13.67 -1.44
C ASP A 326 -8.83 -13.19 -2.73
N SER A 327 -9.82 -12.31 -2.60
CA SER A 327 -10.73 -11.99 -3.69
C SER A 327 -10.04 -11.34 -4.89
N LEU A 328 -9.16 -10.38 -4.66
CA LEU A 328 -8.54 -9.56 -5.70
C LEU A 328 -6.99 -9.64 -5.68
N ASP A 329 -6.45 -10.77 -5.23
CA ASP A 329 -5.03 -11.11 -5.28
C ASP A 329 -4.10 -10.19 -4.47
N VAL A 330 -4.61 -9.63 -3.36
CA VAL A 330 -3.85 -8.74 -2.46
C VAL A 330 -2.62 -9.44 -1.89
N VAL A 331 -2.73 -10.71 -1.52
CA VAL A 331 -1.61 -11.52 -1.02
C VAL A 331 -0.55 -11.71 -2.10
N ALA A 332 -0.96 -12.03 -3.32
CA ALA A 332 -0.03 -12.26 -4.42
C ALA A 332 0.69 -10.97 -4.82
N VAL A 333 -0.03 -9.85 -4.94
CA VAL A 333 0.51 -8.57 -5.43
C VAL A 333 1.26 -7.82 -4.32
N HIS A 334 0.63 -7.64 -3.15
CA HIS A 334 1.20 -6.78 -2.11
C HIS A 334 2.10 -7.54 -1.13
N LEU A 335 1.72 -8.74 -0.65
CA LEU A 335 2.59 -9.49 0.26
C LEU A 335 3.79 -10.06 -0.48
N VAL A 336 3.57 -10.84 -1.55
CA VAL A 336 4.69 -11.48 -2.28
C VAL A 336 5.51 -10.44 -3.03
N GLY A 337 4.88 -9.47 -3.70
CA GLY A 337 5.57 -8.38 -4.38
C GLY A 337 6.39 -7.50 -3.43
N GLY A 338 5.82 -7.15 -2.27
CA GLY A 338 6.51 -6.37 -1.23
C GLY A 338 7.70 -7.13 -0.61
N ILE A 339 7.53 -8.42 -0.32
CA ILE A 339 8.63 -9.29 0.17
C ILE A 339 9.76 -9.33 -0.86
N TRP A 340 9.44 -9.59 -2.12
CA TRP A 340 10.43 -9.62 -3.19
C TRP A 340 11.18 -8.29 -3.31
N GLY A 341 10.46 -7.17 -3.38
CA GLY A 341 11.06 -5.84 -3.52
C GLY A 341 11.96 -5.46 -2.35
N SER A 342 11.51 -5.73 -1.12
CA SER A 342 12.30 -5.46 0.10
C SER A 342 13.56 -6.32 0.16
N LEU A 343 13.48 -7.61 -0.15
CA LEU A 343 14.65 -8.49 -0.19
C LEU A 343 15.59 -8.14 -1.35
N ALA A 344 15.07 -7.66 -2.47
CA ALA A 344 15.85 -7.26 -3.63
C ALA A 344 16.83 -6.10 -3.34
N ILE A 345 16.54 -5.23 -2.36
CA ILE A 345 17.51 -4.23 -1.89
C ILE A 345 18.76 -4.94 -1.34
N GLY A 346 18.58 -5.99 -0.55
CA GLY A 346 19.70 -6.77 0.00
C GLY A 346 20.56 -7.44 -1.08
N LEU A 347 20.04 -7.60 -2.29
CA LEU A 347 20.77 -8.15 -3.45
C LEU A 347 21.38 -7.04 -4.31
N PHE A 348 20.59 -6.04 -4.69
CA PHE A 348 20.89 -5.04 -5.74
C PHE A 348 21.12 -3.62 -5.19
N GLY A 349 20.98 -3.39 -3.88
CA GLY A 349 21.24 -2.08 -3.27
C GLY A 349 22.67 -1.63 -3.52
N THR A 350 22.87 -0.33 -3.74
CA THR A 350 24.24 0.22 -3.87
C THR A 350 24.30 1.70 -3.46
N HIS A 351 25.30 2.02 -2.64
CA HIS A 351 25.61 3.39 -2.23
C HIS A 351 26.04 4.29 -3.40
N ALA A 352 26.44 3.70 -4.54
CA ALA A 352 26.85 4.47 -5.72
C ALA A 352 25.70 5.29 -6.32
N VAL A 353 24.44 4.88 -6.14
CA VAL A 353 23.26 5.62 -6.63
C VAL A 353 22.62 6.48 -5.55
N ASN A 354 22.78 6.12 -4.28
CA ASN A 354 22.30 6.88 -3.14
C ASN A 354 23.25 6.71 -1.96
N ALA A 355 23.90 7.78 -1.55
CA ALA A 355 24.88 7.78 -0.47
C ALA A 355 24.31 7.35 0.91
N LEU A 356 22.98 7.38 1.08
CA LEU A 356 22.32 6.89 2.28
C LEU A 356 22.09 5.37 2.27
N GLY A 357 22.20 4.73 1.10
CA GLY A 357 22.02 3.30 0.92
C GLY A 357 23.30 2.51 1.22
N LEU A 358 23.13 1.22 1.43
CA LEU A 358 24.20 0.26 1.63
C LEU A 358 24.37 -0.63 0.39
N ASP A 359 25.57 -1.17 0.21
CA ASP A 359 25.82 -2.16 -0.83
C ASP A 359 25.20 -3.52 -0.47
N GLY A 360 24.45 -4.07 -1.39
CA GLY A 360 23.91 -5.41 -1.33
C GLY A 360 24.89 -6.48 -1.80
N LEU A 361 24.40 -7.71 -1.86
CA LEU A 361 25.21 -8.89 -2.16
C LEU A 361 25.99 -8.75 -3.49
N PHE A 362 25.35 -8.25 -4.55
CA PHE A 362 25.96 -8.16 -5.90
C PHE A 362 26.90 -6.97 -6.05
N TYR A 363 26.99 -6.09 -5.06
CA TYR A 363 27.90 -4.96 -5.00
C TYR A 363 28.99 -5.11 -3.92
N GLY A 364 29.16 -6.33 -3.39
CA GLY A 364 30.23 -6.65 -2.43
C GLY A 364 29.87 -6.37 -0.96
N GLY A 365 28.65 -5.95 -0.66
CA GLY A 365 28.18 -5.69 0.72
C GLY A 365 27.90 -6.97 1.55
N GLY A 366 28.07 -8.15 0.95
CA GLY A 366 27.79 -9.42 1.62
C GLY A 366 26.29 -9.59 1.94
N THR A 367 25.98 -10.36 2.98
CA THR A 367 24.59 -10.70 3.34
C THR A 367 24.00 -9.82 4.45
N VAL A 368 24.74 -8.82 4.94
CA VAL A 368 24.32 -8.00 6.08
C VAL A 368 23.05 -7.22 5.77
N LEU A 369 23.02 -6.53 4.62
CA LEU A 369 21.83 -5.78 4.21
C LEU A 369 20.65 -6.73 3.97
N LEU A 370 20.87 -7.86 3.31
CA LEU A 370 19.82 -8.87 3.09
C LEU A 370 19.23 -9.37 4.42
N GLY A 371 20.07 -9.57 5.44
CA GLY A 371 19.62 -9.93 6.78
C GLY A 371 18.76 -8.85 7.45
N LYS A 372 19.12 -7.56 7.30
CA LYS A 372 18.33 -6.43 7.79
C LYS A 372 16.96 -6.36 7.09
N GLN A 373 16.95 -6.54 5.78
CA GLN A 373 15.72 -6.57 4.99
C GLN A 373 14.82 -7.75 5.40
N ALA A 374 15.38 -8.95 5.56
CA ALA A 374 14.64 -10.13 6.00
C ALA A 374 14.04 -9.94 7.41
N LEU A 375 14.76 -9.28 8.32
CA LEU A 375 14.24 -8.93 9.64
C LEU A 375 13.03 -8.01 9.54
N GLY A 376 13.11 -6.91 8.76
CA GLY A 376 12.01 -5.98 8.57
C GLY A 376 10.79 -6.63 7.93
N VAL A 377 11.00 -7.42 6.88
CA VAL A 377 9.96 -8.22 6.20
C VAL A 377 9.26 -9.14 7.22
N GLY A 378 10.01 -9.91 7.99
CA GLY A 378 9.46 -10.86 8.97
C GLY A 378 8.69 -10.16 10.08
N MET A 379 9.25 -9.10 10.66
CA MET A 379 8.63 -8.36 11.76
C MET A 379 7.31 -7.72 11.35
N VAL A 380 7.28 -7.02 10.22
CA VAL A 380 6.04 -6.36 9.75
C VAL A 380 5.00 -7.39 9.34
N ALA A 381 5.39 -8.43 8.60
CA ALA A 381 4.47 -9.47 8.16
C ALA A 381 3.80 -10.19 9.35
N VAL A 382 4.59 -10.62 10.34
CA VAL A 382 4.07 -11.33 11.51
C VAL A 382 3.21 -10.41 12.38
N TYR A 383 3.68 -9.20 12.66
CA TYR A 383 2.93 -8.25 13.47
C TYR A 383 1.57 -7.92 12.84
N SER A 384 1.58 -7.52 11.57
CA SER A 384 0.36 -7.19 10.86
C SER A 384 -0.60 -8.37 10.78
N PHE A 385 -0.10 -9.55 10.43
CA PHE A 385 -0.92 -10.76 10.34
C PHE A 385 -1.57 -11.10 11.68
N VAL A 386 -0.79 -11.17 12.77
CA VAL A 386 -1.29 -11.60 14.09
C VAL A 386 -2.28 -10.60 14.66
N ILE A 387 -1.95 -9.30 14.64
CA ILE A 387 -2.86 -8.27 15.18
C ILE A 387 -4.13 -8.18 14.34
N THR A 388 -4.02 -8.28 13.01
CA THR A 388 -5.20 -8.30 12.13
C THR A 388 -6.07 -9.54 12.35
N LEU A 389 -5.47 -10.69 12.58
CA LEU A 389 -6.21 -11.92 12.89
C LEU A 389 -7.03 -11.77 14.17
N ILE A 390 -6.42 -11.23 15.23
CA ILE A 390 -7.09 -10.96 16.50
C ILE A 390 -8.22 -9.94 16.30
N LEU A 391 -7.92 -8.81 15.69
CA LEU A 391 -8.89 -7.73 15.46
C LEU A 391 -10.06 -8.20 14.58
N GLY A 392 -9.76 -8.88 13.47
CA GLY A 392 -10.76 -9.42 12.57
C GLY A 392 -11.68 -10.45 13.27
N PHE A 393 -11.09 -11.30 14.11
CA PHE A 393 -11.86 -12.25 14.91
C PHE A 393 -12.78 -11.55 15.93
N VAL A 394 -12.29 -10.53 16.61
CA VAL A 394 -13.09 -9.74 17.58
C VAL A 394 -14.26 -9.06 16.87
N ILE A 395 -14.00 -8.39 15.75
CA ILE A 395 -15.06 -7.71 14.97
C ILE A 395 -16.07 -8.74 14.44
N GLU A 396 -15.62 -9.89 13.93
CA GLU A 396 -16.52 -10.94 13.45
C GLU A 396 -17.43 -11.46 14.56
N LYS A 397 -16.92 -11.62 15.79
CA LYS A 397 -17.68 -12.13 16.93
C LYS A 397 -18.60 -11.11 17.60
N THR A 398 -18.32 -9.82 17.45
CA THR A 398 -19.09 -8.74 18.10
C THR A 398 -20.09 -8.08 17.15
N LEU A 399 -19.61 -7.55 16.05
CA LEU A 399 -20.38 -6.79 15.07
C LEU A 399 -20.83 -7.65 13.87
N GLY A 400 -20.15 -8.79 13.66
CA GLY A 400 -20.21 -9.53 12.41
C GLY A 400 -19.49 -8.78 11.28
N PHE A 401 -18.39 -9.33 10.77
CA PHE A 401 -17.62 -8.69 9.69
C PHE A 401 -18.11 -9.14 8.32
N ARG A 402 -18.46 -10.43 8.22
CA ARG A 402 -19.01 -10.98 6.99
C ARG A 402 -20.50 -10.69 6.86
N ILE A 403 -20.95 -10.35 5.65
CA ILE A 403 -22.37 -10.21 5.31
C ILE A 403 -23.07 -11.58 5.32
N GLU A 404 -24.37 -11.61 5.57
CA GLU A 404 -25.19 -12.81 5.52
C GLU A 404 -25.22 -13.41 4.10
N VAL A 405 -25.25 -14.75 4.03
CA VAL A 405 -25.17 -15.48 2.75
C VAL A 405 -26.25 -15.08 1.74
N ASN A 406 -27.48 -14.87 2.19
CA ASN A 406 -28.58 -14.43 1.34
C ASN A 406 -28.30 -13.04 0.73
N LYS A 407 -27.80 -12.11 1.53
CA LYS A 407 -27.44 -10.75 1.10
C LYS A 407 -26.19 -10.74 0.19
N GLU A 408 -25.22 -11.64 0.44
CA GLU A 408 -24.08 -11.84 -0.46
C GLU A 408 -24.54 -12.34 -1.86
N VAL A 409 -25.56 -13.22 -1.89
CA VAL A 409 -26.14 -13.72 -3.14
C VAL A 409 -27.00 -12.66 -3.84
N GLU A 410 -27.81 -11.93 -3.12
CA GLU A 410 -28.65 -10.86 -3.64
C GLU A 410 -27.82 -9.70 -4.21
N GLY A 411 -26.87 -9.20 -3.42
CA GLY A 411 -25.96 -8.12 -3.80
C GLY A 411 -25.67 -7.19 -2.62
N ILE A 412 -24.39 -6.87 -2.45
CA ILE A 412 -23.94 -6.07 -1.32
C ILE A 412 -24.34 -4.61 -1.48
N ASP A 413 -24.24 -4.06 -2.68
CA ASP A 413 -24.56 -2.66 -2.95
C ASP A 413 -26.00 -2.33 -2.56
N LEU A 414 -26.95 -3.19 -2.91
CA LEU A 414 -28.35 -3.02 -2.55
C LEU A 414 -28.58 -3.13 -1.03
N ASN A 415 -27.92 -4.08 -0.37
CA ASN A 415 -28.14 -4.37 1.04
C ASN A 415 -27.41 -3.43 2.01
N GLU A 416 -26.23 -2.91 1.63
CA GLU A 416 -25.43 -2.03 2.49
C GLU A 416 -25.64 -0.54 2.15
N HIS A 417 -25.97 -0.20 0.88
CA HIS A 417 -26.05 1.17 0.40
C HIS A 417 -27.42 1.56 -0.17
N ALA A 418 -28.35 0.60 -0.37
CA ALA A 418 -29.62 0.80 -1.05
C ALA A 418 -29.46 1.38 -2.48
N GLU A 419 -28.36 1.06 -3.14
CA GLU A 419 -27.99 1.56 -4.46
C GLU A 419 -27.59 0.43 -5.39
N THR A 420 -27.60 0.71 -6.70
CA THR A 420 -27.06 -0.16 -7.75
C THR A 420 -26.08 0.60 -8.60
N ALA A 421 -24.95 -0.01 -8.95
CA ALA A 421 -23.91 0.66 -9.73
C ALA A 421 -24.34 0.98 -11.16
N TYR A 422 -25.30 0.22 -11.70
CA TYR A 422 -25.78 0.37 -13.08
C TYR A 422 -27.28 0.22 -13.16
N GLU A 423 -27.95 1.16 -13.85
CA GLU A 423 -29.34 0.99 -14.26
C GLU A 423 -29.39 0.00 -15.44
N MET A 424 -29.81 -1.22 -15.16
CA MET A 424 -30.20 -2.16 -16.20
C MET A 424 -31.61 -1.80 -16.63
N SER A 425 -31.75 -0.86 -17.54
CA SER A 425 -33.06 -0.56 -18.14
C SER A 425 -33.60 -1.86 -18.73
N SER A 426 -34.74 -2.33 -18.21
CA SER A 426 -35.52 -3.39 -18.83
C SER A 426 -36.10 -2.84 -20.16
N SER A 427 -35.27 -2.87 -21.20
CA SER A 427 -35.72 -2.61 -22.56
C SER A 427 -36.53 -3.80 -23.10
N SER A 428 -37.61 -4.15 -22.39
CA SER A 428 -38.61 -5.12 -22.86
C SER A 428 -40.02 -4.68 -22.46
N ARG A 429 -40.39 -3.43 -22.83
CA ARG A 429 -41.77 -3.18 -23.20
C ARG A 429 -41.77 -3.12 -24.71
N GLY A 430 -41.90 -4.27 -25.34
CA GLY A 430 -42.31 -4.38 -26.69
C GLY A 430 -43.64 -3.61 -26.84
N GLY A 431 -43.59 -2.47 -27.46
CA GLY A 431 -44.81 -1.81 -27.95
C GLY A 431 -45.39 -2.72 -29.02
N SER A 432 -46.50 -3.36 -28.70
CA SER A 432 -47.45 -3.82 -29.72
C SER A 432 -48.10 -2.59 -30.28
N PHE A 433 -47.83 -2.32 -31.54
CA PHE A 433 -48.74 -1.58 -32.40
C PHE A 433 -49.48 -2.59 -33.29
#